data_0ea8ad412ef55ce970989fa9217d45d1
#
_entry.id   0ea8ad412ef55ce970989fa9217d45d1
#
_cell.length_a   1.000
_cell.length_b   1.000
_cell.length_c   1.000
_cell.angle_alpha   90.00
_cell.angle_beta   90.00
_cell.angle_gamma   90.00
#
_symmetry.space_group_name_H-M   'P 1'
#
loop_
_entity.id
_entity.type
_entity.pdbx_description
1 polymer ?
#
loop_
_entity_poly.entity_id
_entity_poly.type
_entity_poly.pdbx_seq_one_letter_code
_entity_poly.pdbx_strand_id
1 'polypeptide(L)'
;MADLQLLTSKYSPFGQRVHLALTEKKIPCQVEYVNLSEKPEILLKANPIYKTIPTIIHNGNAIPESIVILEYLEEAFPDHNPLMPKEPYKRSLARFWADYIYKSFANFNEAFASKPGTPEKEAANAKIWESLKTLDTAMTKFSAEGPFFVGEKFGYLDVVLAPLANGFIILEKLGGVPVPGPDELPRLHKWMETTREHPSVKAVLPSGEDSVTHLKALFERRAAAAAAN
;
A
#
# COMPACT_ATOMS: atom_id res chain seq x y z
N MET A 1 25.32 -11.46 7.84
CA MET A 1 23.91 -11.15 7.54
C MET A 1 23.89 -9.86 6.76
N ALA A 2 23.07 -9.74 5.72
CA ALA A 2 22.98 -8.49 4.96
C ALA A 2 22.54 -7.36 5.89
N ASP A 3 23.25 -6.22 5.86
CA ASP A 3 22.87 -5.03 6.60
C ASP A 3 21.72 -4.35 5.84
N LEU A 4 20.49 -4.69 6.20
CA LEU A 4 19.27 -4.16 5.58
C LEU A 4 18.42 -3.44 6.62
N GLN A 5 18.18 -2.15 6.38
CA GLN A 5 17.35 -1.28 7.21
C GLN A 5 16.20 -0.72 6.39
N LEU A 6 14.99 -0.67 6.97
CA LEU A 6 13.81 -0.05 6.39
C LEU A 6 13.42 1.18 7.21
N LEU A 7 13.49 2.37 6.60
CA LEU A 7 12.93 3.61 7.14
C LEU A 7 11.47 3.72 6.69
N THR A 8 10.54 3.74 7.64
CA THR A 8 9.11 3.66 7.33
C THR A 8 8.21 4.30 8.41
N SER A 9 6.92 4.17 8.26
CA SER A 9 5.90 4.41 9.28
C SER A 9 4.89 3.27 9.27
N LYS A 10 4.43 2.84 10.45
CA LYS A 10 3.45 1.76 10.62
C LYS A 10 2.17 1.99 9.79
N TYR A 11 1.77 3.25 9.62
CA TYR A 11 0.52 3.63 8.97
C TYR A 11 0.70 4.13 7.53
N SER A 12 1.92 4.07 6.99
CA SER A 12 2.17 4.41 5.59
C SER A 12 1.80 3.24 4.68
N PRO A 13 0.83 3.38 3.77
CA PRO A 13 0.46 2.29 2.86
C PRO A 13 1.63 1.89 1.97
N PHE A 14 2.48 2.84 1.57
CA PHE A 14 3.68 2.56 0.79
C PHE A 14 4.75 1.82 1.60
N GLY A 15 4.90 2.19 2.90
CA GLY A 15 5.80 1.50 3.83
C GLY A 15 5.34 0.09 4.16
N GLN A 16 4.04 -0.12 4.30
CA GLN A 16 3.44 -1.44 4.52
C GLN A 16 3.76 -2.41 3.39
N ARG A 17 3.75 -1.97 2.12
CA ARG A 17 4.15 -2.79 0.97
C ARG A 17 5.55 -3.38 1.13
N VAL A 18 6.52 -2.53 1.48
CA VAL A 18 7.92 -2.95 1.62
C VAL A 18 8.10 -3.86 2.83
N HIS A 19 7.52 -3.49 3.97
CA HIS A 19 7.59 -4.32 5.17
C HIS A 19 6.95 -5.69 4.95
N LEU A 20 5.80 -5.73 4.26
CA LEU A 20 5.12 -6.97 3.89
C LEU A 20 5.96 -7.83 2.95
N ALA A 21 6.59 -7.25 1.92
CA ALA A 21 7.47 -7.98 1.02
C ALA A 21 8.67 -8.60 1.76
N LEU A 22 9.30 -7.84 2.65
CA LEU A 22 10.40 -8.33 3.48
C LEU A 22 9.97 -9.50 4.37
N THR A 23 8.80 -9.38 5.00
CA THR A 23 8.21 -10.43 5.84
C THR A 23 7.88 -11.67 5.03
N GLU A 24 7.23 -11.53 3.89
CA GLU A 24 6.82 -12.63 3.01
C GLU A 24 8.03 -13.36 2.43
N LYS A 25 9.06 -12.61 2.04
CA LYS A 25 10.33 -13.15 1.56
C LYS A 25 11.23 -13.67 2.69
N LYS A 26 10.85 -13.49 3.94
CA LYS A 26 11.65 -13.87 5.14
C LYS A 26 13.06 -13.28 5.11
N ILE A 27 13.18 -12.04 4.65
CA ILE A 27 14.44 -11.30 4.61
C ILE A 27 14.60 -10.56 5.94
N PRO A 28 15.65 -10.85 6.73
CA PRO A 28 15.92 -10.12 7.96
C PRO A 28 16.15 -8.64 7.69
N CYS A 29 15.46 -7.76 8.42
CA CYS A 29 15.53 -6.31 8.22
C CYS A 29 15.35 -5.59 9.55
N GLN A 30 16.15 -4.57 9.81
CA GLN A 30 15.92 -3.63 10.89
C GLN A 30 14.86 -2.61 10.45
N VAL A 31 13.70 -2.61 11.11
CA VAL A 31 12.62 -1.67 10.79
C VAL A 31 12.72 -0.46 11.72
N GLU A 32 12.87 0.73 11.16
CA GLU A 32 12.91 2.00 11.87
C GLU A 32 11.69 2.85 11.50
N TYR A 33 10.86 3.15 12.51
CA TYR A 33 9.71 4.04 12.34
C TYR A 33 10.13 5.48 12.54
N VAL A 34 10.04 6.29 11.49
CA VAL A 34 10.49 7.68 11.48
C VAL A 34 9.33 8.67 11.65
N ASN A 35 9.62 9.78 12.35
CA ASN A 35 8.69 10.90 12.46
C ASN A 35 8.84 11.82 11.23
N LEU A 36 7.80 11.90 10.40
CA LEU A 36 7.83 12.74 9.20
C LEU A 36 7.66 14.24 9.48
N SER A 37 7.21 14.61 10.69
CA SER A 37 7.15 16.03 11.10
C SER A 37 8.54 16.57 11.47
N GLU A 38 9.42 15.68 11.92
CA GLU A 38 10.81 15.95 12.27
C GLU A 38 11.69 14.92 11.57
N LYS A 39 11.88 15.09 10.26
CA LYS A 39 12.56 14.10 9.42
C LYS A 39 14.00 13.88 9.94
N PRO A 40 14.35 12.63 10.32
CA PRO A 40 15.69 12.35 10.85
C PRO A 40 16.76 12.48 9.76
N GLU A 41 17.96 12.79 10.17
CA GLU A 41 19.09 13.01 9.27
C GLU A 41 19.36 11.80 8.35
N ILE A 42 19.18 10.59 8.88
CA ILE A 42 19.33 9.36 8.11
C ILE A 42 18.38 9.32 6.91
N LEU A 43 17.12 9.74 7.07
CA LEU A 43 16.15 9.81 5.96
C LEU A 43 16.54 10.90 4.96
N LEU A 44 16.99 12.06 5.43
CA LEU A 44 17.39 13.16 4.56
C LEU A 44 18.62 12.82 3.72
N LYS A 45 19.54 12.01 4.26
CA LYS A 45 20.72 11.49 3.55
C LYS A 45 20.33 10.36 2.57
N ALA A 46 19.48 9.43 3.02
CA ALA A 46 19.09 8.27 2.23
C ALA A 46 18.15 8.63 1.06
N ASN A 47 17.29 9.64 1.21
CA ASN A 47 16.37 10.12 0.17
C ASN A 47 16.40 11.66 0.07
N PRO A 48 17.47 12.25 -0.46
CA PRO A 48 17.64 13.71 -0.48
C PRO A 48 16.69 14.42 -1.44
N ILE A 49 16.15 13.70 -2.45
CA ILE A 49 15.26 14.27 -3.48
C ILE A 49 13.84 14.42 -2.92
N TYR A 50 13.19 13.31 -2.56
CA TYR A 50 11.80 13.34 -2.09
C TYR A 50 11.66 13.46 -0.58
N LYS A 51 12.68 13.04 0.19
CA LYS A 51 12.69 13.07 1.66
C LYS A 51 11.48 12.35 2.26
N THR A 52 11.10 11.23 1.66
CA THR A 52 9.89 10.44 1.97
C THR A 52 10.24 9.01 2.32
N ILE A 53 9.28 8.33 2.93
CA ILE A 53 9.29 6.89 3.20
C ILE A 53 8.32 6.16 2.24
N PRO A 54 8.54 4.85 2.00
CA PRO A 54 9.65 4.03 2.49
C PRO A 54 10.97 4.30 1.78
N THR A 55 12.06 4.07 2.49
CA THR A 55 13.41 3.99 1.93
C THR A 55 14.12 2.81 2.60
N ILE A 56 14.77 1.94 1.85
CA ILE A 56 15.67 0.93 2.43
C ILE A 56 17.11 1.36 2.28
N ILE A 57 17.96 0.90 3.23
CA ILE A 57 19.41 1.02 3.15
C ILE A 57 19.94 -0.42 3.18
N HIS A 58 20.62 -0.84 2.10
CA HIS A 58 21.16 -2.19 1.97
C HIS A 58 22.66 -2.11 1.68
N ASN A 59 23.48 -2.61 2.61
CA ASN A 59 24.94 -2.53 2.52
C ASN A 59 25.43 -1.09 2.24
N GLY A 60 24.84 -0.09 2.92
CA GLY A 60 25.16 1.32 2.77
C GLY A 60 24.54 2.04 1.56
N ASN A 61 23.85 1.31 0.67
CA ASN A 61 23.18 1.90 -0.50
C ASN A 61 21.71 2.16 -0.21
N ALA A 62 21.25 3.37 -0.45
CA ALA A 62 19.87 3.77 -0.23
C ALA A 62 19.03 3.58 -1.48
N ILE A 63 17.85 2.94 -1.32
CA ILE A 63 16.86 2.71 -2.38
C ILE A 63 15.51 3.26 -1.90
N PRO A 64 15.04 4.38 -2.44
CA PRO A 64 13.71 4.93 -2.18
C PRO A 64 12.66 4.36 -3.15
N GLU A 65 11.39 4.74 -2.93
CA GLU A 65 10.20 4.39 -3.72
C GLU A 65 9.75 2.93 -3.56
N SER A 66 8.52 2.75 -3.03
CA SER A 66 8.02 1.42 -2.66
C SER A 66 8.05 0.41 -3.80
N ILE A 67 7.65 0.80 -5.02
CA ILE A 67 7.64 -0.10 -6.17
C ILE A 67 9.07 -0.44 -6.63
N VAL A 68 9.97 0.55 -6.63
CA VAL A 68 11.39 0.33 -6.94
C VAL A 68 12.03 -0.62 -5.92
N ILE A 69 11.70 -0.43 -4.62
CA ILE A 69 12.19 -1.31 -3.56
C ILE A 69 11.68 -2.75 -3.76
N LEU A 70 10.41 -2.94 -4.11
CA LEU A 70 9.87 -4.27 -4.36
C LEU A 70 10.59 -4.98 -5.52
N GLU A 71 10.85 -4.28 -6.62
CA GLU A 71 11.63 -4.82 -7.75
C GLU A 71 13.06 -5.15 -7.32
N TYR A 72 13.71 -4.25 -6.58
CA TYR A 72 15.05 -4.49 -6.04
C TYR A 72 15.12 -5.74 -5.17
N LEU A 73 14.13 -5.96 -4.29
CA LEU A 73 14.09 -7.14 -3.44
C LEU A 73 13.90 -8.44 -4.22
N GLU A 74 13.21 -8.40 -5.37
CA GLU A 74 13.10 -9.56 -6.26
C GLU A 74 14.43 -9.90 -6.96
N GLU A 75 15.22 -8.89 -7.29
CA GLU A 75 16.51 -9.06 -7.97
C GLU A 75 17.64 -9.40 -6.99
N ALA A 76 17.68 -8.71 -5.84
CA ALA A 76 18.73 -8.90 -4.85
C ALA A 76 18.57 -10.19 -4.02
N PHE A 77 17.34 -10.71 -3.92
CA PHE A 77 17.00 -11.91 -3.14
C PHE A 77 16.13 -12.88 -3.94
N PRO A 78 16.61 -13.40 -5.09
CA PRO A 78 15.79 -14.19 -6.02
C PRO A 78 15.34 -15.54 -5.45
N ASP A 79 16.10 -16.11 -4.49
CA ASP A 79 15.82 -17.41 -3.88
C ASP A 79 14.94 -17.31 -2.62
N HIS A 80 14.64 -16.08 -2.16
CA HIS A 80 13.80 -15.82 -0.99
C HIS A 80 12.33 -15.63 -1.40
N ASN A 81 11.57 -16.73 -1.47
CA ASN A 81 10.13 -16.72 -1.78
C ASN A 81 9.76 -15.68 -2.86
N PRO A 82 10.07 -15.92 -4.14
CA PRO A 82 9.84 -14.95 -5.20
C PRO A 82 8.34 -14.61 -5.32
N LEU A 83 8.03 -13.33 -5.30
CA LEU A 83 6.66 -12.78 -5.41
C LEU A 83 6.29 -12.50 -6.86
N MET A 84 7.26 -12.11 -7.68
CA MET A 84 7.07 -11.85 -9.11
C MET A 84 6.99 -13.14 -9.92
N PRO A 85 6.13 -13.19 -10.96
CA PRO A 85 6.15 -14.29 -11.93
C PRO A 85 7.51 -14.42 -12.61
N LYS A 86 7.90 -15.64 -12.98
CA LYS A 86 9.14 -15.89 -13.73
C LYS A 86 9.01 -15.52 -15.20
N GLU A 87 7.84 -15.73 -15.79
CA GLU A 87 7.58 -15.54 -17.20
C GLU A 87 7.52 -14.04 -17.55
N PRO A 88 8.29 -13.55 -18.57
CA PRO A 88 8.44 -12.13 -18.88
C PRO A 88 7.14 -11.38 -19.14
N TYR A 89 6.20 -11.99 -19.87
CA TYR A 89 4.90 -11.37 -20.15
C TYR A 89 4.07 -11.19 -18.86
N LYS A 90 4.04 -12.21 -17.99
CA LYS A 90 3.35 -12.11 -16.71
C LYS A 90 4.00 -11.07 -15.78
N ARG A 91 5.34 -10.93 -15.84
CA ARG A 91 6.05 -9.84 -15.13
C ARG A 91 5.62 -8.46 -15.66
N SER A 92 5.49 -8.30 -16.97
CA SER A 92 5.03 -7.03 -17.55
C SER A 92 3.61 -6.67 -17.10
N LEU A 93 2.70 -7.65 -17.06
CA LEU A 93 1.35 -7.46 -16.51
C LEU A 93 1.37 -7.12 -15.03
N ALA A 94 2.21 -7.77 -14.23
CA ALA A 94 2.36 -7.45 -12.81
C ALA A 94 2.82 -5.99 -12.60
N ARG A 95 3.78 -5.50 -13.40
CA ARG A 95 4.24 -4.10 -13.38
C ARG A 95 3.14 -3.13 -13.80
N PHE A 96 2.42 -3.44 -14.86
CA PHE A 96 1.29 -2.62 -15.32
C PHE A 96 0.23 -2.44 -14.22
N TRP A 97 -0.18 -3.56 -13.59
CA TRP A 97 -1.18 -3.48 -12.52
C TRP A 97 -0.64 -2.84 -11.24
N ALA A 98 0.64 -3.02 -10.92
CA ALA A 98 1.26 -2.34 -9.80
C ALA A 98 1.28 -0.82 -9.99
N ASP A 99 1.57 -0.33 -11.20
CA ASP A 99 1.50 1.09 -11.57
C ASP A 99 0.06 1.61 -11.49
N TYR A 100 -0.92 0.84 -12.00
CA TYR A 100 -2.33 1.20 -11.89
C TYR A 100 -2.76 1.33 -10.44
N ILE A 101 -2.44 0.33 -9.59
CA ILE A 101 -2.74 0.36 -8.15
C ILE A 101 -2.07 1.58 -7.50
N TYR A 102 -0.79 1.83 -7.80
CA TYR A 102 -0.06 2.97 -7.24
C TYR A 102 -0.72 4.30 -7.58
N LYS A 103 -1.08 4.52 -8.84
CA LYS A 103 -1.76 5.73 -9.31
C LYS A 103 -3.16 5.88 -8.71
N SER A 104 -3.88 4.80 -8.53
CA SER A 104 -5.22 4.82 -7.92
C SER A 104 -5.20 5.31 -6.47
N PHE A 105 -4.10 5.13 -5.73
CA PHE A 105 -3.96 5.67 -4.37
C PHE A 105 -3.98 7.21 -4.32
N ALA A 106 -3.66 7.92 -5.41
CA ALA A 106 -3.79 9.36 -5.47
C ALA A 106 -5.25 9.82 -5.33
N ASN A 107 -6.22 9.04 -5.86
CA ASN A 107 -7.64 9.32 -5.77
C ASN A 107 -8.14 9.34 -4.30
N PHE A 108 -7.56 8.50 -3.44
CA PHE A 108 -7.87 8.51 -2.00
C PHE A 108 -7.47 9.83 -1.35
N ASN A 109 -6.28 10.35 -1.67
CA ASN A 109 -5.82 11.63 -1.13
C ASN A 109 -6.73 12.79 -1.59
N GLU A 110 -7.18 12.78 -2.85
CA GLU A 110 -8.13 13.77 -3.38
C GLU A 110 -9.46 13.71 -2.61
N ALA A 111 -9.98 12.51 -2.37
CA ALA A 111 -11.22 12.31 -1.62
C ALA A 111 -11.11 12.77 -0.15
N PHE A 112 -9.98 12.51 0.52
CA PHE A 112 -9.74 12.98 1.89
C PHE A 112 -9.58 14.50 1.99
N ALA A 113 -9.02 15.14 0.96
CA ALA A 113 -8.84 16.59 0.92
C ALA A 113 -10.11 17.36 0.56
N SER A 114 -11.06 16.72 -0.13
CA SER A 114 -12.29 17.36 -0.61
C SER A 114 -13.36 17.44 0.49
N LYS A 115 -14.08 18.57 0.55
CA LYS A 115 -15.15 18.78 1.53
C LYS A 115 -16.40 17.98 1.16
N PRO A 116 -17.08 17.33 2.14
CA PRO A 116 -18.35 16.65 1.90
C PRO A 116 -19.40 17.56 1.24
N GLY A 117 -20.17 16.99 0.31
CA GLY A 117 -21.25 17.71 -0.40
C GLY A 117 -20.78 18.67 -1.50
N THR A 118 -19.50 18.63 -1.90
CA THR A 118 -18.99 19.42 -3.03
C THR A 118 -18.85 18.59 -4.30
N PRO A 119 -18.94 19.20 -5.50
CA PRO A 119 -18.72 18.51 -6.77
C PRO A 119 -17.34 17.83 -6.86
N GLU A 120 -16.31 18.43 -6.25
CA GLU A 120 -14.96 17.86 -6.19
C GLU A 120 -14.95 16.57 -5.41
N LYS A 121 -15.69 16.51 -4.29
CA LYS A 121 -15.84 15.31 -3.49
C LYS A 121 -16.53 14.19 -4.25
N GLU A 122 -17.62 14.50 -4.94
CA GLU A 122 -18.35 13.54 -5.76
C GLU A 122 -17.50 13.01 -6.91
N ALA A 123 -16.74 13.88 -7.57
CA ALA A 123 -15.81 13.47 -8.62
C ALA A 123 -14.70 12.57 -8.09
N ALA A 124 -14.11 12.87 -6.92
CA ALA A 124 -13.11 12.04 -6.29
C ALA A 124 -13.66 10.66 -5.89
N ASN A 125 -14.87 10.62 -5.31
CA ASN A 125 -15.56 9.37 -4.97
C ASN A 125 -15.81 8.53 -6.23
N ALA A 126 -16.25 9.12 -7.32
CA ALA A 126 -16.47 8.43 -8.60
C ALA A 126 -15.18 7.80 -9.14
N LYS A 127 -14.04 8.50 -9.07
CA LYS A 127 -12.73 7.94 -9.46
C LYS A 127 -12.31 6.75 -8.60
N ILE A 128 -12.57 6.81 -7.28
CA ILE A 128 -12.31 5.67 -6.38
C ILE A 128 -13.18 4.48 -6.79
N TRP A 129 -14.46 4.69 -7.01
CA TRP A 129 -15.39 3.66 -7.45
C TRP A 129 -14.95 2.99 -8.75
N GLU A 130 -14.57 3.77 -9.74
CA GLU A 130 -14.06 3.27 -11.01
C GLU A 130 -12.78 2.43 -10.82
N SER A 131 -11.87 2.90 -9.96
CA SER A 131 -10.65 2.16 -9.64
C SER A 131 -10.95 0.82 -8.98
N LEU A 132 -11.87 0.76 -8.03
CA LEU A 132 -12.25 -0.47 -7.34
C LEU A 132 -12.93 -1.48 -8.30
N LYS A 133 -13.85 -1.01 -9.17
CA LYS A 133 -14.48 -1.85 -10.20
C LYS A 133 -13.47 -2.40 -11.20
N THR A 134 -12.50 -1.60 -11.58
CA THR A 134 -11.42 -2.02 -12.48
C THR A 134 -10.58 -3.12 -11.83
N LEU A 135 -10.26 -3.00 -10.53
CA LEU A 135 -9.52 -4.03 -9.79
C LEU A 135 -10.33 -5.32 -9.65
N ASP A 136 -11.62 -5.24 -9.31
CA ASP A 136 -12.52 -6.39 -9.22
C ASP A 136 -12.59 -7.16 -10.53
N THR A 137 -12.77 -6.42 -11.63
CA THR A 137 -12.80 -6.99 -13.00
C THR A 137 -11.46 -7.62 -13.38
N ALA A 138 -10.34 -6.98 -13.01
CA ALA A 138 -9.01 -7.51 -13.29
C ALA A 138 -8.78 -8.82 -12.54
N MET A 139 -9.07 -8.86 -11.24
CA MET A 139 -8.95 -10.07 -10.43
C MET A 139 -9.79 -11.21 -11.00
N THR A 140 -11.03 -10.94 -11.41
CA THR A 140 -11.92 -11.91 -12.06
C THR A 140 -11.33 -12.47 -13.34
N LYS A 141 -10.69 -11.62 -14.17
CA LYS A 141 -10.04 -12.05 -15.42
C LYS A 141 -8.77 -12.87 -15.19
N PHE A 142 -8.00 -12.57 -14.13
CA PHE A 142 -6.83 -13.36 -13.78
C PHE A 142 -7.20 -14.71 -13.16
N SER A 143 -8.16 -14.70 -12.24
CA SER A 143 -8.65 -15.87 -11.54
C SER A 143 -10.00 -15.58 -10.89
N ALA A 144 -11.08 -16.11 -11.44
CA ALA A 144 -12.41 -15.90 -10.90
C ALA A 144 -12.57 -16.49 -9.49
N GLU A 145 -11.94 -17.63 -9.22
CA GLU A 145 -12.12 -18.40 -7.99
C GLU A 145 -10.95 -18.29 -6.99
N GLY A 146 -9.79 -17.86 -7.43
CA GLY A 146 -8.59 -17.79 -6.58
C GLY A 146 -8.76 -16.81 -5.43
N PRO A 147 -8.12 -17.06 -4.28
CA PRO A 147 -8.21 -16.18 -3.12
C PRO A 147 -7.40 -14.89 -3.30
N PHE A 148 -6.33 -14.91 -4.09
CA PHE A 148 -5.42 -13.78 -4.29
C PHE A 148 -5.57 -13.16 -5.68
N PHE A 149 -4.88 -12.06 -5.94
CA PHE A 149 -5.06 -11.25 -7.15
C PHE A 149 -4.92 -12.07 -8.44
N VAL A 150 -3.92 -12.94 -8.52
CA VAL A 150 -3.60 -13.72 -9.73
C VAL A 150 -4.00 -15.21 -9.58
N GLY A 151 -4.48 -15.65 -8.44
CA GLY A 151 -4.87 -17.04 -8.22
C GLY A 151 -4.67 -17.54 -6.81
N GLU A 152 -4.02 -18.72 -6.66
CA GLU A 152 -3.93 -19.44 -5.39
C GLU A 152 -2.81 -18.94 -4.45
N LYS A 153 -1.82 -18.23 -4.99
CA LYS A 153 -0.65 -17.81 -4.22
C LYS A 153 -0.66 -16.31 -3.98
N PHE A 154 -0.39 -15.93 -2.72
CA PHE A 154 -0.08 -14.57 -2.36
C PHE A 154 1.19 -14.12 -3.10
N GLY A 155 1.11 -13.04 -3.85
CA GLY A 155 2.17 -12.63 -4.76
C GLY A 155 2.39 -11.11 -4.81
N TYR A 156 3.14 -10.68 -5.82
CA TYR A 156 3.55 -9.28 -5.97
C TYR A 156 2.39 -8.28 -5.96
N LEU A 157 1.32 -8.55 -6.71
CA LEU A 157 0.16 -7.66 -6.77
C LEU A 157 -0.61 -7.62 -5.46
N ASP A 158 -0.63 -8.73 -4.71
CA ASP A 158 -1.24 -8.78 -3.39
C ASP A 158 -0.46 -7.91 -2.41
N VAL A 159 0.87 -7.96 -2.43
CA VAL A 159 1.73 -7.08 -1.61
C VAL A 159 1.49 -5.61 -1.95
N VAL A 160 1.41 -5.26 -3.24
CA VAL A 160 1.18 -3.87 -3.68
C VAL A 160 -0.19 -3.36 -3.24
N LEU A 161 -1.21 -4.22 -3.28
CA LEU A 161 -2.60 -3.85 -2.96
C LEU A 161 -2.95 -4.05 -1.47
N ALA A 162 -2.20 -4.86 -0.71
CA ALA A 162 -2.52 -5.23 0.68
C ALA A 162 -2.95 -4.07 1.59
N PRO A 163 -2.38 -2.84 1.49
CA PRO A 163 -2.85 -1.72 2.30
C PRO A 163 -4.35 -1.41 2.13
N LEU A 164 -4.95 -1.77 0.98
CA LEU A 164 -6.38 -1.62 0.72
C LEU A 164 -7.23 -2.64 1.50
N ALA A 165 -6.66 -3.75 1.96
CA ALA A 165 -7.43 -4.77 2.68
C ALA A 165 -8.18 -4.22 3.91
N ASN A 166 -7.62 -3.19 4.57
CA ASN A 166 -8.25 -2.43 5.63
C ASN A 166 -8.73 -1.04 5.16
N GLY A 167 -8.61 -0.74 3.86
CA GLY A 167 -8.85 0.60 3.31
C GLY A 167 -10.32 1.02 3.33
N PHE A 168 -11.25 0.09 3.19
CA PHE A 168 -12.68 0.41 3.12
C PHE A 168 -13.19 1.08 4.40
N ILE A 169 -12.80 0.59 5.57
CA ILE A 169 -13.16 1.23 6.83
C ILE A 169 -12.60 2.66 6.94
N ILE A 170 -11.41 2.89 6.38
CA ILE A 170 -10.79 4.22 6.35
C ILE A 170 -11.56 5.14 5.39
N LEU A 171 -11.90 4.65 4.21
CA LEU A 171 -12.70 5.39 3.23
C LEU A 171 -14.06 5.80 3.78
N GLU A 172 -14.75 4.88 4.43
CA GLU A 172 -16.07 5.14 5.00
C GLU A 172 -15.99 6.11 6.18
N LYS A 173 -15.18 5.78 7.20
CA LYS A 173 -15.13 6.54 8.46
C LYS A 173 -14.45 7.91 8.38
N LEU A 174 -13.46 8.05 7.52
CA LEU A 174 -12.68 9.28 7.38
C LEU A 174 -12.90 9.98 6.05
N GLY A 175 -13.06 9.20 4.98
CA GLY A 175 -13.23 9.73 3.63
C GLY A 175 -14.67 10.15 3.33
N GLY A 176 -15.67 9.65 4.06
CA GLY A 176 -17.08 9.82 3.70
C GLY A 176 -17.37 9.28 2.29
N VAL A 177 -16.64 8.24 1.87
CA VAL A 177 -16.80 7.57 0.59
C VAL A 177 -17.73 6.40 0.79
N PRO A 178 -18.89 6.33 0.12
CA PRO A 178 -19.72 5.14 0.14
C PRO A 178 -18.91 3.95 -0.39
N VAL A 179 -18.83 2.88 0.40
CA VAL A 179 -18.07 1.69 0.02
C VAL A 179 -19.01 0.69 -0.64
N PRO A 180 -18.68 0.19 -1.86
CA PRO A 180 -19.51 -0.82 -2.53
C PRO A 180 -19.54 -2.11 -1.74
N GLY A 181 -20.72 -2.75 -1.77
CA GLY A 181 -20.94 -4.03 -1.09
C GLY A 181 -20.34 -5.23 -1.82
N PRO A 182 -20.37 -6.42 -1.18
CA PRO A 182 -19.87 -7.64 -1.80
C PRO A 182 -20.67 -8.08 -3.04
N ASP A 183 -21.92 -7.66 -3.18
CA ASP A 183 -22.72 -7.92 -4.39
C ASP A 183 -22.25 -7.09 -5.59
N GLU A 184 -21.62 -5.94 -5.35
CA GLU A 184 -21.15 -5.04 -6.39
C GLU A 184 -19.69 -5.33 -6.78
N LEU A 185 -18.84 -5.75 -5.82
CA LEU A 185 -17.41 -6.05 -6.00
C LEU A 185 -17.05 -7.40 -5.35
N PRO A 186 -17.66 -8.51 -5.81
CA PRO A 186 -17.55 -9.80 -5.13
C PRO A 186 -16.13 -10.33 -5.05
N ARG A 187 -15.36 -10.15 -6.12
CA ARG A 187 -14.00 -10.65 -6.19
C ARG A 187 -13.03 -9.85 -5.32
N LEU A 188 -13.19 -8.53 -5.27
CA LEU A 188 -12.41 -7.65 -4.43
C LEU A 188 -12.70 -7.90 -2.94
N HIS A 189 -13.96 -8.07 -2.55
CA HIS A 189 -14.33 -8.41 -1.17
C HIS A 189 -13.73 -9.74 -0.73
N LYS A 190 -13.85 -10.80 -1.54
CA LYS A 190 -13.22 -12.10 -1.27
C LYS A 190 -11.71 -11.96 -1.09
N TRP A 191 -11.05 -11.18 -1.96
CA TRP A 191 -9.62 -10.90 -1.85
C TRP A 191 -9.27 -10.17 -0.54
N MET A 192 -10.06 -9.16 -0.16
CA MET A 192 -9.83 -8.40 1.08
C MET A 192 -9.95 -9.27 2.32
N GLU A 193 -10.98 -10.12 2.38
CA GLU A 193 -11.19 -11.06 3.49
C GLU A 193 -10.01 -12.03 3.61
N THR A 194 -9.63 -12.68 2.51
CA THR A 194 -8.51 -13.62 2.49
C THR A 194 -7.19 -12.94 2.83
N THR A 195 -6.95 -11.74 2.28
CA THR A 195 -5.72 -10.99 2.51
C THR A 195 -5.58 -10.57 3.98
N ARG A 196 -6.66 -10.15 4.63
CA ARG A 196 -6.62 -9.83 6.08
C ARG A 196 -6.24 -11.02 6.95
N GLU A 197 -6.59 -12.23 6.55
CA GLU A 197 -6.27 -13.45 7.27
C GLU A 197 -4.86 -13.98 6.98
N HIS A 198 -4.18 -13.45 5.96
CA HIS A 198 -2.84 -13.89 5.59
C HIS A 198 -1.83 -13.60 6.72
N PRO A 199 -0.99 -14.60 7.13
CA PRO A 199 -0.09 -14.45 8.28
C PRO A 199 0.83 -13.24 8.21
N SER A 200 1.45 -12.99 7.06
CA SER A 200 2.35 -11.83 6.88
C SER A 200 1.59 -10.51 6.95
N VAL A 201 0.34 -10.46 6.48
CA VAL A 201 -0.49 -9.27 6.56
C VAL A 201 -0.87 -8.97 7.99
N LYS A 202 -1.30 -9.97 8.76
CA LYS A 202 -1.57 -9.83 10.21
C LYS A 202 -0.35 -9.37 11.00
N ALA A 203 0.84 -9.80 10.60
CA ALA A 203 2.08 -9.42 11.29
C ALA A 203 2.49 -7.96 11.02
N VAL A 204 2.12 -7.39 9.87
CA VAL A 204 2.63 -6.10 9.40
C VAL A 204 1.59 -4.99 9.43
N LEU A 205 0.37 -5.24 8.95
CA LEU A 205 -0.64 -4.20 8.84
C LEU A 205 -1.32 -3.93 10.20
N PRO A 206 -1.50 -2.66 10.58
CA PRO A 206 -2.36 -2.31 11.70
C PRO A 206 -3.81 -2.67 11.39
N SER A 207 -4.63 -2.83 12.42
CA SER A 207 -6.07 -2.99 12.23
C SER A 207 -6.69 -1.77 11.51
N GLY A 208 -7.84 -1.94 10.90
CA GLY A 208 -8.57 -0.83 10.29
C GLY A 208 -8.93 0.26 11.31
N GLU A 209 -9.34 -0.12 12.53
CA GLU A 209 -9.69 0.81 13.60
C GLU A 209 -8.46 1.58 14.11
N ASP A 210 -7.31 0.91 14.29
CA ASP A 210 -6.06 1.61 14.65
C ASP A 210 -5.66 2.61 13.58
N SER A 211 -5.83 2.24 12.31
CA SER A 211 -5.53 3.10 11.16
C SER A 211 -6.44 4.32 11.13
N VAL A 212 -7.75 4.14 11.36
CA VAL A 212 -8.72 5.25 11.47
C VAL A 212 -8.35 6.18 12.62
N THR A 213 -8.07 5.64 13.79
CA THR A 213 -7.69 6.44 14.98
C THR A 213 -6.44 7.27 14.73
N HIS A 214 -5.40 6.64 14.16
CA HIS A 214 -4.16 7.34 13.83
C HIS A 214 -4.34 8.43 12.78
N LEU A 215 -5.01 8.12 11.66
CA LEU A 215 -5.21 9.07 10.57
C LEU A 215 -6.10 10.24 10.97
N LYS A 216 -7.13 10.01 11.79
CA LYS A 216 -7.96 11.07 12.35
C LYS A 216 -7.11 12.07 13.13
N ALA A 217 -6.30 11.58 14.08
CA ALA A 217 -5.39 12.43 14.86
C ALA A 217 -4.35 13.15 14.00
N LEU A 218 -3.90 12.53 12.90
CA LEU A 218 -2.99 13.16 11.94
C LEU A 218 -3.66 14.31 11.18
N PHE A 219 -4.89 14.10 10.70
CA PHE A 219 -5.65 15.13 9.98
C PHE A 219 -6.01 16.32 10.87
N GLU A 220 -6.41 16.07 12.13
CA GLU A 220 -6.68 17.11 13.12
C GLU A 220 -5.44 17.98 13.39
N ARG A 221 -4.27 17.35 13.57
CA ARG A 221 -3.00 18.08 13.75
C ARG A 221 -2.63 18.92 12.53
N ARG A 222 -2.81 18.40 11.31
CA ARG A 222 -2.55 19.15 10.08
C ARG A 222 -3.50 20.33 9.91
N ALA A 223 -4.78 20.15 10.21
CA ALA A 223 -5.77 21.22 10.17
C ALA A 223 -5.44 22.33 11.20
N ALA A 224 -5.06 21.96 12.42
CA ALA A 224 -4.64 22.93 13.44
C ALA A 224 -3.38 23.71 13.01
N ALA A 225 -2.39 23.03 12.44
CA ALA A 225 -1.18 23.69 11.94
C ALA A 225 -1.46 24.64 10.76
N ALA A 226 -2.38 24.27 9.87
CA ALA A 226 -2.79 25.13 8.74
C ALA A 226 -3.60 26.36 9.18
N ALA A 227 -4.32 26.28 10.30
CA ALA A 227 -5.08 27.39 10.88
C ALA A 227 -4.21 28.39 11.68
N ALA A 228 -3.00 27.97 12.07
CA ALA A 228 -2.06 28.77 12.85
C ALA A 228 -1.06 29.59 11.98
N ASN A 229 -1.05 29.34 10.66
CA ASN A 229 -0.24 30.07 9.66
C ASN A 229 -1.11 30.97 8.80
#